data_a7911b1e296b7d8cc8f5c0e1095af6c0
#
_entry.id   a7911b1e296b7d8cc8f5c0e1095af6c0
#
_cell.length_a   1.000
_cell.length_b   1.000
_cell.length_c   1.000
_cell.angle_alpha   90.00
_cell.angle_beta   90.00
_cell.angle_gamma   90.00
#
_symmetry.space_group_name_H-M   'P 1'
#
loop_
_entity.id
_entity.type
_entity.pdbx_description
1 polymer ?
#
loop_
_entity_poly.entity_id
_entity_poly.type
_entity_poly.pdbx_seq_one_letter_code
_entity_poly.pdbx_strand_id
1 'polypeptide(L)'
;NFFDNAKNYRDYQIDIIKNELKGTVAEIGPGNGSLCEKYNIYCDKVVLFEPSNNLFKNLEHKFQSNGKIKMNNSEFSSSNEKFDCFLLMDVIEHIENPQTLIKSLYDSLNDNGKILINVPAFQHLYSRFDKDVGHFKRYTKSSFVKELLLIKPKKVKMFYYDLLGYFLSL
;
A
#
# COMPACT_ATOMS: atom_id res chain seq x y z
N ASN A 1 -0.41 -9.88 -13.64
CA ASN A 1 0.58 -8.84 -13.34
C ASN A 1 1.94 -9.51 -13.15
N PHE A 2 3.03 -8.93 -13.72
CA PHE A 2 4.37 -9.51 -13.67
C PHE A 2 4.83 -9.73 -12.20
N PHE A 3 4.53 -8.79 -11.33
CA PHE A 3 4.89 -8.86 -9.90
C PHE A 3 4.08 -9.88 -9.08
N ASP A 4 2.90 -10.28 -9.53
CA ASP A 4 2.10 -11.29 -8.84
C ASP A 4 2.73 -12.68 -8.91
N ASN A 5 3.55 -12.92 -9.93
CA ASN A 5 4.29 -14.16 -10.11
C ASN A 5 5.69 -14.14 -9.45
N ALA A 6 6.14 -12.99 -8.96
CA ALA A 6 7.43 -12.86 -8.30
C ALA A 6 7.33 -13.23 -6.80
N LYS A 7 7.11 -14.52 -6.53
CA LYS A 7 6.87 -15.05 -5.18
C LYS A 7 7.96 -14.63 -4.18
N ASN A 8 9.23 -14.72 -4.57
CA ASN A 8 10.36 -14.34 -3.73
C ASN A 8 10.41 -12.84 -3.42
N TYR A 9 9.98 -11.99 -4.37
CA TYR A 9 9.94 -10.55 -4.16
C TYR A 9 8.84 -10.15 -3.16
N ARG A 10 7.66 -10.77 -3.25
CA ARG A 10 6.60 -10.57 -2.27
C ARG A 10 7.00 -11.04 -0.87
N ASP A 11 7.69 -12.15 -0.75
CA ASP A 11 8.21 -12.64 0.53
C ASP A 11 9.21 -11.64 1.13
N TYR A 12 10.11 -11.10 0.33
CA TYR A 12 11.02 -10.04 0.75
C TYR A 12 10.30 -8.76 1.21
N GLN A 13 9.27 -8.32 0.49
CA GLN A 13 8.44 -7.17 0.92
C GLN A 13 7.79 -7.44 2.29
N ILE A 14 7.24 -8.64 2.49
CA ILE A 14 6.66 -9.03 3.79
C ILE A 14 7.71 -9.01 4.89
N ASP A 15 8.90 -9.56 4.66
CA ASP A 15 9.98 -9.57 5.66
C ASP A 15 10.36 -8.18 6.15
N ILE A 16 10.29 -7.18 5.28
CA ILE A 16 10.54 -5.78 5.64
C ILE A 16 9.47 -5.21 6.57
N ILE A 17 8.19 -5.58 6.37
CA ILE A 17 7.06 -4.92 7.03
C ILE A 17 6.36 -5.76 8.10
N LYS A 18 6.54 -7.07 8.17
CA LYS A 18 5.77 -8.00 9.02
C LYS A 18 5.73 -7.61 10.51
N ASN A 19 6.81 -7.03 11.04
CA ASN A 19 6.87 -6.61 12.44
C ASN A 19 6.00 -5.37 12.75
N GLU A 20 5.59 -4.65 11.71
CA GLU A 20 4.73 -3.47 11.81
C GLU A 20 3.24 -3.80 11.59
N LEU A 21 2.93 -5.01 11.08
CA LEU A 21 1.58 -5.48 10.78
C LEU A 21 0.98 -6.15 12.03
N LYS A 22 0.23 -5.38 12.82
CA LYS A 22 -0.42 -5.85 14.05
C LYS A 22 -1.82 -5.25 14.16
N GLY A 23 -2.69 -5.92 14.93
CA GLY A 23 -4.05 -5.42 15.18
C GLY A 23 -4.91 -5.43 13.92
N THR A 24 -5.70 -4.37 13.73
CA THR A 24 -6.54 -4.17 12.56
C THR A 24 -5.77 -3.44 11.47
N VAL A 25 -5.49 -4.14 10.37
CA VAL A 25 -4.76 -3.61 9.21
C VAL A 25 -5.74 -3.32 8.08
N ALA A 26 -5.67 -2.11 7.50
CA ALA A 26 -6.38 -1.78 6.26
C ALA A 26 -5.38 -1.73 5.10
N GLU A 27 -5.61 -2.49 4.03
CA GLU A 27 -4.86 -2.40 2.78
C GLU A 27 -5.66 -1.61 1.75
N ILE A 28 -5.03 -0.60 1.17
CA ILE A 28 -5.59 0.23 0.11
C ILE A 28 -5.03 -0.24 -1.23
N GLY A 29 -5.91 -0.56 -2.17
CA GLY A 29 -5.52 -1.08 -3.48
C GLY A 29 -4.83 -2.45 -3.43
N PRO A 30 -5.42 -3.47 -2.78
CA PRO A 30 -4.82 -4.80 -2.64
C PRO A 30 -4.67 -5.54 -3.98
N GLY A 31 -5.30 -5.04 -5.04
CA GLY A 31 -5.29 -5.68 -6.35
C GLY A 31 -5.93 -7.08 -6.30
N ASN A 32 -5.18 -8.11 -6.69
CA ASN A 32 -5.65 -9.51 -6.63
C ASN A 32 -5.43 -10.16 -5.25
N GLY A 33 -4.98 -9.41 -4.25
CA GLY A 33 -4.77 -9.87 -2.87
C GLY A 33 -3.55 -10.78 -2.66
N SER A 34 -2.61 -10.81 -3.59
CA SER A 34 -1.42 -11.68 -3.48
C SER A 34 -0.55 -11.35 -2.27
N LEU A 35 -0.49 -10.09 -1.87
CA LEU A 35 0.23 -9.67 -0.68
C LEU A 35 -0.57 -10.00 0.60
N CYS A 36 -1.88 -9.68 0.61
CA CYS A 36 -2.78 -10.00 1.72
C CYS A 36 -2.76 -11.49 2.09
N GLU A 37 -2.72 -12.37 1.09
CA GLU A 37 -2.63 -13.81 1.29
C GLU A 37 -1.43 -14.20 2.18
N LYS A 38 -0.33 -13.47 2.07
CA LYS A 38 0.90 -13.73 2.83
C LYS A 38 0.93 -13.06 4.20
N TYR A 39 0.48 -11.80 4.29
CA TYR A 39 0.66 -11.05 5.54
C TYR A 39 -0.51 -11.19 6.53
N ASN A 40 -1.69 -11.66 6.10
CA ASN A 40 -2.85 -11.72 6.99
C ASN A 40 -2.63 -12.54 8.26
N ILE A 41 -1.66 -13.44 8.26
CA ILE A 41 -1.29 -14.26 9.43
C ILE A 41 -0.71 -13.44 10.58
N TYR A 42 -0.15 -12.23 10.28
CA TYR A 42 0.47 -11.34 11.27
C TYR A 42 -0.52 -10.36 11.90
N CYS A 43 -1.75 -10.28 11.38
CA CYS A 43 -2.77 -9.32 11.79
C CYS A 43 -3.89 -10.00 12.58
N ASP A 44 -4.63 -9.25 13.39
CA ASP A 44 -5.84 -9.73 14.06
C ASP A 44 -7.04 -9.65 13.11
N LYS A 45 -7.12 -8.58 12.33
CA LYS A 45 -8.15 -8.31 11.33
C LYS A 45 -7.56 -7.60 10.13
N VAL A 46 -8.05 -7.90 8.94
CA VAL A 46 -7.70 -7.21 7.70
C VAL A 46 -8.94 -6.60 7.06
N VAL A 47 -8.82 -5.37 6.58
CA VAL A 47 -9.87 -4.69 5.82
C VAL A 47 -9.28 -4.25 4.48
N LEU A 48 -9.82 -4.73 3.38
CA LEU A 48 -9.37 -4.44 2.02
C LEU A 48 -10.27 -3.39 1.38
N PHE A 49 -9.68 -2.40 0.70
CA PHE A 49 -10.38 -1.38 -0.08
C PHE A 49 -9.90 -1.44 -1.52
N GLU A 50 -10.74 -2.01 -2.42
CA GLU A 50 -10.43 -2.19 -3.84
C GLU A 50 -11.55 -1.61 -4.71
N PRO A 51 -11.31 -0.49 -5.42
CA PRO A 51 -12.34 0.16 -6.24
C PRO A 51 -12.64 -0.57 -7.56
N SER A 52 -11.71 -1.36 -8.07
CA SER A 52 -11.90 -2.10 -9.32
C SER A 52 -12.84 -3.28 -9.13
N ASN A 53 -14.01 -3.25 -9.77
CA ASN A 53 -14.99 -4.34 -9.72
C ASN A 53 -14.41 -5.69 -10.13
N ASN A 54 -13.50 -5.73 -11.11
CA ASN A 54 -12.91 -6.96 -11.58
C ASN A 54 -11.93 -7.55 -10.56
N LEU A 55 -11.08 -6.71 -9.96
CA LEU A 55 -10.14 -7.12 -8.93
C LEU A 55 -10.88 -7.49 -7.64
N PHE A 56 -11.93 -6.74 -7.29
CA PHE A 56 -12.76 -7.02 -6.12
C PHE A 56 -13.41 -8.42 -6.19
N LYS A 57 -13.96 -8.82 -7.34
CA LYS A 57 -14.50 -10.17 -7.53
C LYS A 57 -13.44 -11.27 -7.29
N ASN A 58 -12.20 -11.02 -7.69
CA ASN A 58 -11.11 -11.95 -7.42
C ASN A 58 -10.79 -12.05 -5.92
N LEU A 59 -10.84 -10.92 -5.21
CA LEU A 59 -10.68 -10.90 -3.74
C LEU A 59 -11.81 -11.66 -3.05
N GLU A 60 -13.06 -11.44 -3.46
CA GLU A 60 -14.20 -12.16 -2.90
C GLU A 60 -14.02 -13.66 -3.07
N HIS A 61 -13.70 -14.13 -4.28
CA HIS A 61 -13.45 -15.54 -4.54
C HIS A 61 -12.31 -16.11 -3.68
N LYS A 62 -11.22 -15.32 -3.51
CA LYS A 62 -10.03 -15.75 -2.78
C LYS A 62 -10.25 -15.81 -1.27
N PHE A 63 -10.98 -14.86 -0.69
CA PHE A 63 -11.04 -14.67 0.76
C PHE A 63 -12.42 -14.88 1.38
N GLN A 64 -13.46 -15.28 0.62
CA GLN A 64 -14.83 -15.48 1.11
C GLN A 64 -14.94 -16.38 2.35
N SER A 65 -14.06 -17.34 2.50
CA SER A 65 -14.05 -18.28 3.64
C SER A 65 -13.16 -17.81 4.79
N ASN A 66 -12.50 -16.66 4.67
CA ASN A 66 -11.62 -16.14 5.71
C ASN A 66 -12.31 -15.05 6.53
N GLY A 67 -12.95 -15.44 7.63
CA GLY A 67 -13.69 -14.50 8.51
C GLY A 67 -12.87 -13.37 9.12
N LYS A 68 -11.54 -13.40 8.98
CA LYS A 68 -10.62 -12.36 9.43
C LYS A 68 -10.50 -11.19 8.43
N ILE A 69 -10.87 -11.42 7.16
CA ILE A 69 -10.70 -10.47 6.07
C ILE A 69 -12.06 -9.89 5.68
N LYS A 70 -12.23 -8.58 5.89
CA LYS A 70 -13.36 -7.80 5.38
C LYS A 70 -12.97 -7.12 4.08
N MET A 71 -13.85 -7.05 3.12
CA MET A 71 -13.58 -6.44 1.81
C MET A 71 -14.62 -5.38 1.50
N ASN A 72 -14.16 -4.26 0.89
CA ASN A 72 -14.99 -3.15 0.45
C ASN A 72 -14.67 -2.86 -1.03
N ASN A 73 -15.69 -2.87 -1.87
CA ASN A 73 -15.56 -2.48 -3.28
C ASN A 73 -15.71 -0.96 -3.41
N SER A 74 -14.74 -0.24 -2.89
CA SER A 74 -14.70 1.22 -2.90
C SER A 74 -13.30 1.73 -2.69
N GLU A 75 -13.07 2.99 -3.04
CA GLU A 75 -11.95 3.75 -2.52
C GLU A 75 -12.11 3.98 -1.01
N PHE A 76 -10.99 4.17 -0.33
CA PHE A 76 -11.01 4.66 1.05
C PHE A 76 -11.19 6.17 1.03
N SER A 77 -12.21 6.67 1.69
CA SER A 77 -12.43 8.12 1.84
C SER A 77 -12.25 8.58 3.29
N SER A 78 -12.99 7.99 4.20
CA SER A 78 -12.91 8.21 5.65
C SER A 78 -13.65 7.08 6.35
N SER A 79 -13.35 6.83 7.61
CA SER A 79 -14.02 5.79 8.37
C SER A 79 -14.17 6.21 9.83
N ASN A 80 -15.31 5.86 10.43
CA ASN A 80 -15.47 5.89 11.89
C ASN A 80 -14.72 4.72 12.56
N GLU A 81 -14.43 3.66 11.80
CA GLU A 81 -13.55 2.57 12.24
C GLU A 81 -12.11 3.07 12.26
N LYS A 82 -11.37 2.75 13.31
CA LYS A 82 -9.97 3.10 13.48
C LYS A 82 -9.09 1.89 13.18
N PHE A 83 -7.88 2.16 12.69
CA PHE A 83 -6.95 1.14 12.23
C PHE A 83 -5.60 1.28 12.94
N ASP A 84 -4.97 0.14 13.22
CA ASP A 84 -3.62 0.11 13.79
C ASP A 84 -2.55 0.28 12.71
N CYS A 85 -2.86 -0.15 11.49
CA CYS A 85 -1.96 0.01 10.36
C CYS A 85 -2.74 0.21 9.05
N PHE A 86 -2.31 1.18 8.24
CA PHE A 86 -2.63 1.24 6.82
C PHE A 86 -1.46 0.74 5.99
N LEU A 87 -1.74 -0.05 4.97
CA LEU A 87 -0.78 -0.59 4.02
C LEU A 87 -1.14 -0.14 2.61
N LEU A 88 -0.20 0.53 1.93
CA LEU A 88 -0.31 0.96 0.54
C LEU A 88 0.94 0.49 -0.22
N MET A 89 0.75 -0.47 -1.09
CA MET A 89 1.84 -1.06 -1.88
C MET A 89 1.62 -0.75 -3.36
N ASP A 90 2.43 0.20 -3.87
CA ASP A 90 2.35 0.67 -5.25
C ASP A 90 0.96 1.24 -5.60
N VAL A 91 0.52 2.24 -4.82
CA VAL A 91 -0.81 2.86 -4.92
C VAL A 91 -0.74 4.36 -5.17
N ILE A 92 0.01 5.11 -4.36
CA ILE A 92 -0.08 6.57 -4.39
C ILE A 92 0.57 7.20 -5.62
N GLU A 93 1.41 6.48 -6.34
CA GLU A 93 1.94 6.88 -7.66
C GLU A 93 0.86 6.96 -8.73
N HIS A 94 -0.26 6.26 -8.54
CA HIS A 94 -1.45 6.32 -9.41
C HIS A 94 -2.40 7.46 -9.05
N ILE A 95 -2.09 8.24 -8.02
CA ILE A 95 -2.91 9.34 -7.54
C ILE A 95 -2.16 10.65 -7.77
N GLU A 96 -2.73 11.56 -8.55
CA GLU A 96 -2.10 12.83 -8.89
C GLU A 96 -1.79 13.67 -7.63
N ASN A 97 -2.77 13.76 -6.72
CA ASN A 97 -2.69 14.53 -5.47
C ASN A 97 -3.02 13.64 -4.25
N PRO A 98 -2.08 12.78 -3.78
CA PRO A 98 -2.36 11.79 -2.74
C PRO A 98 -2.51 12.37 -1.33
N GLN A 99 -2.26 13.66 -1.13
CA GLN A 99 -2.24 14.31 0.19
C GLN A 99 -3.58 14.17 0.92
N THR A 100 -4.71 14.28 0.20
CA THR A 100 -6.05 14.13 0.78
C THR A 100 -6.29 12.69 1.26
N LEU A 101 -5.89 11.70 0.46
CA LEU A 101 -5.94 10.30 0.89
C LEU A 101 -5.09 10.08 2.13
N ILE A 102 -3.83 10.50 2.11
CA ILE A 102 -2.90 10.36 3.25
C ILE A 102 -3.47 11.03 4.51
N LYS A 103 -4.12 12.19 4.37
CA LYS A 103 -4.82 12.87 5.47
C LYS A 103 -5.96 12.01 6.03
N SER A 104 -6.81 11.46 5.17
CA SER A 104 -7.94 10.62 5.58
C SER A 104 -7.46 9.34 6.30
N LEU A 105 -6.38 8.73 5.81
CA LEU A 105 -5.75 7.58 6.47
C LEU A 105 -5.22 7.98 7.85
N TYR A 106 -4.49 9.10 7.94
CA TYR A 106 -3.92 9.60 9.20
C TYR A 106 -5.00 9.88 10.24
N ASP A 107 -6.10 10.50 9.84
CA ASP A 107 -7.24 10.80 10.73
C ASP A 107 -7.98 9.53 11.19
N SER A 108 -7.84 8.42 10.46
CA SER A 108 -8.46 7.13 10.76
C SER A 108 -7.54 6.16 11.50
N LEU A 109 -6.35 6.60 11.93
CA LEU A 109 -5.46 5.79 12.74
C LEU A 109 -5.91 5.72 14.21
N ASN A 110 -5.66 4.59 14.84
CA ASN A 110 -5.59 4.47 16.30
C ASN A 110 -4.40 5.26 16.87
N ASP A 111 -4.40 5.49 18.17
CA ASP A 111 -3.22 6.01 18.86
C ASP A 111 -2.01 5.10 18.61
N ASN A 112 -0.90 5.72 18.18
CA ASN A 112 0.33 5.02 17.74
C ASN A 112 0.18 4.12 16.50
N GLY A 113 -0.93 4.22 15.77
CA GLY A 113 -1.11 3.57 14.48
C GLY A 113 -0.09 4.06 13.43
N LYS A 114 0.06 3.33 12.35
CA LYS A 114 1.09 3.53 11.33
C LYS A 114 0.50 3.55 9.93
N ILE A 115 1.18 4.25 9.03
CA ILE A 115 0.92 4.15 7.59
C ILE A 115 2.21 3.62 6.95
N LEU A 116 2.13 2.47 6.30
CA LEU A 116 3.20 1.85 5.55
C LEU A 116 2.95 2.10 4.07
N ILE A 117 3.87 2.79 3.42
CA ILE A 117 3.73 3.14 2.00
C ILE A 117 4.96 2.66 1.25
N ASN A 118 4.72 1.87 0.20
CA ASN A 118 5.70 1.53 -0.81
C ASN A 118 5.40 2.27 -2.10
N VAL A 119 6.43 2.83 -2.74
CA VAL A 119 6.31 3.56 -4.01
C VAL A 119 7.56 3.36 -4.85
N PRO A 120 7.44 3.40 -6.19
CA PRO A 120 8.59 3.39 -7.07
C PRO A 120 9.48 4.63 -6.83
N ALA A 121 10.77 4.36 -6.68
CA ALA A 121 11.75 5.39 -6.38
C ALA A 121 12.34 6.02 -7.65
N PHE A 122 12.89 7.25 -7.47
CA PHE A 122 13.72 7.98 -8.43
C PHE A 122 13.02 8.44 -9.71
N GLN A 123 12.63 9.71 -9.74
CA GLN A 123 11.95 10.33 -10.90
C GLN A 123 12.74 10.21 -12.21
N HIS A 124 14.08 10.16 -12.18
CA HIS A 124 14.88 9.98 -13.40
C HIS A 124 14.75 8.60 -14.05
N LEU A 125 14.19 7.61 -13.34
CA LEU A 125 13.86 6.29 -13.85
C LEU A 125 12.43 6.22 -14.41
N TYR A 126 11.66 7.31 -14.36
CA TYR A 126 10.31 7.36 -14.91
C TYR A 126 10.37 7.11 -16.42
N SER A 127 9.67 6.09 -16.87
CA SER A 127 9.77 5.56 -18.23
C SER A 127 8.39 5.45 -18.89
N ARG A 128 8.38 4.97 -20.13
CA ARG A 128 7.14 4.63 -20.83
C ARG A 128 6.33 3.58 -20.07
N PHE A 129 6.98 2.63 -19.41
CA PHE A 129 6.30 1.63 -18.58
C PHE A 129 5.47 2.29 -17.48
N ASP A 130 6.04 3.26 -16.74
CA ASP A 130 5.32 3.99 -15.69
C ASP A 130 4.05 4.66 -16.26
N LYS A 131 4.19 5.30 -17.42
CA LYS A 131 3.07 5.95 -18.10
C LYS A 131 1.99 4.95 -18.51
N ASP A 132 2.40 3.81 -19.10
CA ASP A 132 1.48 2.79 -19.61
C ASP A 132 0.71 2.09 -18.47
N VAL A 133 1.29 1.99 -17.25
CA VAL A 133 0.60 1.47 -16.06
C VAL A 133 -0.13 2.54 -15.25
N GLY A 134 -0.08 3.81 -15.68
CA GLY A 134 -0.84 4.91 -15.08
C GLY A 134 -0.17 5.59 -13.89
N HIS A 135 1.16 5.54 -13.78
CA HIS A 135 1.87 6.31 -12.77
C HIS A 135 1.91 7.79 -13.14
N PHE A 136 1.65 8.68 -12.20
CA PHE A 136 1.88 10.11 -12.36
C PHE A 136 3.34 10.49 -12.10
N LYS A 137 3.98 9.80 -11.15
CA LYS A 137 5.34 10.14 -10.71
C LYS A 137 6.01 8.98 -9.98
N ARG A 138 7.34 9.06 -9.87
CA ARG A 138 8.15 8.29 -8.91
C ARG A 138 8.66 9.21 -7.80
N TYR A 139 9.09 8.65 -6.70
CA TYR A 139 9.39 9.42 -5.49
C TYR A 139 10.87 9.37 -5.09
N THR A 140 11.33 10.46 -4.50
CA THR A 140 12.52 10.52 -3.65
C THR A 140 12.07 10.80 -2.22
N LYS A 141 12.95 10.61 -1.23
CA LYS A 141 12.62 10.96 0.16
C LYS A 141 12.18 12.41 0.29
N SER A 142 12.85 13.34 -0.40
CA SER A 142 12.52 14.75 -0.37
C SER A 142 11.21 15.10 -1.07
N SER A 143 10.90 14.45 -2.21
CA SER A 143 9.61 14.69 -2.89
C SER A 143 8.46 14.08 -2.10
N PHE A 144 8.66 12.91 -1.46
CA PHE A 144 7.63 12.26 -0.65
C PHE A 144 7.21 13.10 0.57
N VAL A 145 8.14 13.82 1.19
CA VAL A 145 7.82 14.71 2.34
C VAL A 145 6.75 15.74 1.97
N LYS A 146 6.66 16.17 0.71
CA LYS A 146 5.62 17.10 0.26
C LYS A 146 4.21 16.49 0.33
N GLU A 147 4.09 15.18 0.26
CA GLU A 147 2.80 14.51 0.38
C GLU A 147 2.29 14.47 1.83
N LEU A 148 3.14 14.79 2.80
CA LEU A 148 2.81 14.81 4.23
C LEU A 148 2.37 16.18 4.73
N LEU A 149 2.22 17.19 3.87
CA LEU A 149 1.94 18.58 4.28
C LEU A 149 0.65 18.77 5.07
N LEU A 150 -0.35 17.93 4.84
CA LEU A 150 -1.65 17.98 5.52
C LEU A 150 -1.69 17.25 6.87
N ILE A 151 -0.60 16.61 7.26
CA ILE A 151 -0.49 15.84 8.50
C ILE A 151 0.75 16.22 9.29
N LYS A 152 0.76 15.90 10.58
CA LYS A 152 1.92 16.10 11.47
C LYS A 152 2.29 14.76 12.13
N PRO A 153 2.93 13.85 11.40
CA PRO A 153 3.29 12.54 11.94
C PRO A 153 4.33 12.71 13.06
N LYS A 154 4.18 11.96 14.15
CA LYS A 154 5.15 11.94 15.26
C LYS A 154 6.53 11.46 14.83
N LYS A 155 6.57 10.56 13.85
CA LYS A 155 7.82 9.98 13.32
C LYS A 155 7.63 9.58 11.87
N VAL A 156 8.64 9.85 11.05
CA VAL A 156 8.73 9.39 9.66
C VAL A 156 10.03 8.61 9.50
N LYS A 157 9.95 7.41 8.94
CA LYS A 157 11.10 6.57 8.59
C LYS A 157 11.04 6.26 7.12
N MET A 158 12.09 6.60 6.37
CA MET A 158 12.17 6.36 4.93
C MET A 158 13.47 5.67 4.58
N PHE A 159 13.41 4.65 3.75
CA PHE A 159 14.58 3.96 3.22
C PHE A 159 14.30 3.50 1.78
N TYR A 160 15.35 3.30 1.03
CA TYR A 160 15.30 2.64 -0.26
C TYR A 160 15.61 1.17 -0.06
N TYR A 161 14.95 0.32 -0.79
CA TYR A 161 15.25 -1.10 -0.87
C TYR A 161 15.21 -1.52 -2.35
N ASP A 162 15.51 -2.78 -2.65
CA ASP A 162 15.61 -3.28 -4.03
C ASP A 162 16.69 -2.57 -4.86
N LEU A 163 17.92 -2.60 -4.37
CA LEU A 163 19.08 -2.04 -5.06
C LEU A 163 19.31 -2.69 -6.44
N LEU A 164 19.02 -4.00 -6.57
CA LEU A 164 19.15 -4.73 -7.83
C LEU A 164 18.16 -4.22 -8.86
N GLY A 165 16.89 -4.00 -8.47
CA GLY A 165 15.87 -3.40 -9.33
C GLY A 165 16.27 -2.02 -9.83
N TYR A 166 16.95 -1.22 -9.00
CA TYR A 166 17.47 0.08 -9.43
C TYR A 166 18.47 -0.07 -10.59
N PHE A 167 19.47 -0.94 -10.48
CA PHE A 167 20.46 -1.14 -11.54
C PHE A 167 19.88 -1.74 -12.81
N LEU A 168 18.86 -2.57 -12.71
CA LEU A 168 18.17 -3.13 -13.87
C LEU A 168 17.23 -2.12 -14.57
N SER A 169 16.95 -0.99 -13.96
CA SER A 169 16.08 0.07 -14.48
C SER A 169 16.86 1.22 -15.13
N LEU A 170 18.19 1.22 -15.06
CA LEU A 170 19.09 2.17 -15.75
C LEU A 170 19.27 1.81 -17.21
#